data_b195e3b6e996bf9c8153e4d19539131a
#
_entry.id   b195e3b6e996bf9c8153e4d19539131a
#
_cell.length_a   1.000
_cell.length_b   1.000
_cell.length_c   1.000
_cell.angle_alpha   90.00
_cell.angle_beta   90.00
_cell.angle_gamma   90.00
#
_symmetry.space_group_name_H-M   'P 1'
#
loop_
_entity.id
_entity.type
_entity.pdbx_description
1 polymer ?
#
loop_
_entity_poly.entity_id
_entity_poly.type
_entity_poly.pdbx_seq_one_letter_code
_entity_poly.pdbx_strand_id
1 'polypeptide(L)'
;MKKKTLSVILWAAAGLILAAATIGTAIYGTCSTPSIRMDQSVVLDATEQVMTCARSGDYAALSGMLYGNPDLGQGIEKEDEAKSMIWYAYLDSIQWTLAEACTPTDTGVTLEVTVQCMDISAVTTALQTIAPERMNQLAKEKTKEEEIYDKDNNYLPEFVAEVLRSATQEALAQPPQMLERTMTLELTRAAGSWQVVPTEELMHFLSGFVAE
;
A
#
# COMPACT_ATOMS: atom_id res chain seq x y z
N MET A 1 -9.81 24.14 -25.47
CA MET A 1 -9.04 24.30 -24.24
C MET A 1 -9.39 23.25 -23.18
N LYS A 2 -10.59 22.67 -23.12
CA LYS A 2 -11.03 21.68 -22.08
C LYS A 2 -10.25 20.34 -22.03
N LYS A 3 -9.57 19.90 -23.11
CA LYS A 3 -8.85 18.61 -23.14
C LYS A 3 -7.50 18.58 -22.39
N LYS A 4 -6.82 19.72 -22.25
CA LYS A 4 -5.51 19.78 -21.56
C LYS A 4 -5.65 19.73 -20.02
N THR A 5 -6.71 20.31 -19.49
CA THR A 5 -6.96 20.40 -18.05
C THR A 5 -7.40 19.04 -17.47
N LEU A 6 -8.19 18.26 -18.24
CA LEU A 6 -8.56 16.91 -17.85
C LEU A 6 -7.35 15.98 -17.75
N SER A 7 -6.37 16.17 -18.63
CA SER A 7 -5.10 15.43 -18.61
C SER A 7 -4.27 15.71 -17.35
N VAL A 8 -4.29 16.93 -16.81
CA VAL A 8 -3.54 17.28 -15.59
C VAL A 8 -4.16 16.64 -14.35
N ILE A 9 -5.48 16.57 -14.25
CA ILE A 9 -6.18 15.91 -13.13
C ILE A 9 -5.99 14.40 -13.20
N LEU A 10 -6.03 13.79 -14.40
CA LEU A 10 -5.72 12.38 -14.63
C LEU A 10 -4.27 12.04 -14.26
N TRP A 11 -3.30 12.92 -14.54
CA TRP A 11 -1.90 12.75 -14.16
C TRP A 11 -1.68 12.97 -12.66
N ALA A 12 -2.44 13.87 -12.02
CA ALA A 12 -2.42 14.02 -10.57
C ALA A 12 -2.97 12.77 -9.87
N ALA A 13 -4.06 12.19 -10.36
CA ALA A 13 -4.60 10.93 -9.84
C ALA A 13 -3.69 9.72 -10.11
N ALA A 14 -3.03 9.65 -11.29
CA ALA A 14 -2.04 8.61 -11.60
C ALA A 14 -0.72 8.81 -10.85
N GLY A 15 -0.27 10.06 -10.63
CA GLY A 15 0.90 10.39 -9.82
C GLY A 15 0.73 10.08 -8.32
N LEU A 16 -0.51 9.89 -7.86
CA LEU A 16 -0.85 9.49 -6.51
C LEU A 16 -0.33 8.08 -6.16
N ILE A 17 -0.15 7.21 -7.13
CA ILE A 17 0.21 5.81 -6.94
C ILE A 17 1.74 5.59 -6.99
N LEU A 18 2.47 6.44 -7.72
CA LEU A 18 3.89 6.24 -8.02
C LEU A 18 4.88 6.67 -6.92
N ALA A 19 4.45 7.31 -5.85
CA ALA A 19 5.35 7.82 -4.80
C ALA A 19 5.70 6.80 -3.70
N ALA A 20 5.12 5.59 -3.71
CA ALA A 20 5.36 4.58 -2.66
C ALA A 20 6.50 3.59 -2.97
N ALA A 21 7.10 3.61 -4.15
CA ALA A 21 8.04 2.58 -4.59
C ALA A 21 9.47 3.10 -4.81
N THR A 22 10.14 3.55 -3.75
CA THR A 22 11.61 3.56 -3.73
C THR A 22 12.11 2.67 -2.60
N ILE A 23 11.99 1.36 -2.80
CA ILE A 23 12.53 0.39 -1.87
C ILE A 23 13.88 -0.07 -2.40
N GLY A 24 14.92 0.24 -1.61
CA GLY A 24 16.29 -0.11 -1.93
C GLY A 24 16.51 -1.63 -2.00
N THR A 25 17.26 -2.07 -2.98
CA THR A 25 17.71 -3.47 -3.17
C THR A 25 18.54 -3.92 -1.98
N ALA A 26 18.05 -4.90 -1.22
CA ALA A 26 18.78 -5.54 -0.14
C ALA A 26 19.90 -6.45 -0.71
N ILE A 27 21.11 -6.32 -0.17
CA ILE A 27 22.26 -7.20 -0.48
C ILE A 27 22.15 -8.44 0.40
N TYR A 28 21.90 -9.60 -0.23
CA TYR A 28 21.83 -10.88 0.48
C TYR A 28 23.24 -11.39 0.84
N GLY A 29 23.51 -11.53 2.13
CA GLY A 29 24.67 -12.27 2.64
C GLY A 29 24.32 -13.74 2.85
N THR A 30 25.07 -14.65 2.24
CA THR A 30 24.92 -16.09 2.44
C THR A 30 25.55 -16.50 3.76
N CYS A 31 24.75 -16.88 4.75
CA CYS A 31 25.21 -17.57 5.96
C CYS A 31 24.83 -19.05 5.88
N SER A 32 25.84 -19.92 5.90
CA SER A 32 25.62 -21.36 6.09
C SER A 32 25.24 -21.64 7.55
N THR A 33 24.01 -22.12 7.77
CA THR A 33 23.46 -22.39 9.11
C THR A 33 23.53 -23.88 9.47
N PRO A 34 23.85 -24.22 10.75
CA PRO A 34 23.68 -25.58 11.26
C PRO A 34 22.18 -25.96 11.25
N SER A 35 21.88 -27.27 11.25
CA SER A 35 20.50 -27.82 11.21
C SER A 35 19.57 -27.09 12.19
N ILE A 36 18.65 -26.33 11.63
CA ILE A 36 17.70 -25.51 12.37
C ILE A 36 16.62 -26.44 12.96
N ARG A 37 16.56 -26.50 14.28
CA ARG A 37 15.44 -27.15 14.94
C ARG A 37 14.22 -26.24 14.79
N MET A 38 13.31 -26.63 13.92
CA MET A 38 12.10 -25.87 13.61
C MET A 38 11.06 -26.09 14.71
N ASP A 39 10.67 -25.00 15.36
CA ASP A 39 9.43 -24.96 16.14
C ASP A 39 8.41 -24.20 15.27
N GLN A 40 7.46 -24.95 14.73
CA GLN A 40 6.48 -24.43 13.79
C GLN A 40 5.63 -23.30 14.39
N SER A 41 5.29 -23.40 15.68
CA SER A 41 4.48 -22.37 16.34
C SER A 41 5.18 -21.02 16.38
N VAL A 42 6.50 -21.01 16.59
CA VAL A 42 7.29 -19.77 16.64
C VAL A 42 7.40 -19.12 15.26
N VAL A 43 7.43 -19.93 14.20
CA VAL A 43 7.42 -19.41 12.81
C VAL A 43 6.08 -18.78 12.49
N LEU A 44 4.98 -19.45 12.83
CA LEU A 44 3.62 -18.92 12.64
C LEU A 44 3.43 -17.63 13.44
N ASP A 45 3.85 -17.58 14.69
CA ASP A 45 3.76 -16.38 15.54
C ASP A 45 4.57 -15.21 14.98
N ALA A 46 5.79 -15.46 14.46
CA ALA A 46 6.61 -14.42 13.83
C ALA A 46 5.94 -13.87 12.58
N THR A 47 5.34 -14.75 11.75
CA THR A 47 4.61 -14.33 10.56
C THR A 47 3.36 -13.53 10.92
N GLU A 48 2.60 -13.97 11.92
CA GLU A 48 1.40 -13.28 12.40
C GLU A 48 1.71 -11.86 12.89
N GLN A 49 2.84 -11.69 13.58
CA GLN A 49 3.30 -10.37 14.01
C GLN A 49 3.65 -9.46 12.81
N VAL A 50 4.34 -9.99 11.81
CA VAL A 50 4.67 -9.24 10.58
C VAL A 50 3.40 -8.80 9.86
N MET A 51 2.42 -9.69 9.68
CA MET A 51 1.16 -9.38 9.02
C MET A 51 0.33 -8.37 9.82
N THR A 52 0.35 -8.47 11.15
CA THR A 52 -0.31 -7.52 12.05
C THR A 52 0.32 -6.14 11.95
N CYS A 53 1.65 -6.03 11.95
CA CYS A 53 2.36 -4.76 11.77
C CYS A 53 2.10 -4.18 10.37
N ALA A 54 2.09 -5.00 9.32
CA ALA A 54 1.76 -4.56 7.97
C ALA A 54 0.36 -3.93 7.92
N ARG A 55 -0.66 -4.59 8.50
CA ARG A 55 -2.03 -4.07 8.56
C ARG A 55 -2.16 -2.80 9.40
N SER A 56 -1.38 -2.68 10.47
CA SER A 56 -1.42 -1.46 11.30
C SER A 56 -0.69 -0.28 10.68
N GLY A 57 0.11 -0.49 9.62
CA GLY A 57 0.96 0.54 9.02
C GLY A 57 2.14 0.95 9.90
N ASP A 58 2.50 0.13 10.91
CA ASP A 58 3.67 0.36 11.76
C ASP A 58 4.95 -0.14 11.06
N TYR A 59 5.40 0.65 10.08
CA TYR A 59 6.59 0.32 9.28
C TYR A 59 7.88 0.31 10.08
N ALA A 60 7.94 1.04 11.20
CA ALA A 60 9.12 1.04 12.07
C ALA A 60 9.24 -0.30 12.81
N ALA A 61 8.14 -0.79 13.39
CA ALA A 61 8.10 -2.11 14.01
C ALA A 61 8.29 -3.22 12.97
N LEU A 62 7.65 -3.10 11.81
CA LEU A 62 7.74 -4.05 10.70
C LEU A 62 9.18 -4.20 10.21
N SER A 63 9.91 -3.10 9.99
CA SER A 63 11.33 -3.12 9.61
C SER A 63 12.18 -3.94 10.59
N GLY A 64 11.93 -3.79 11.90
CA GLY A 64 12.64 -4.57 12.94
C GLY A 64 12.37 -6.08 12.90
N MET A 65 11.26 -6.52 12.29
CA MET A 65 10.89 -7.93 12.14
C MET A 65 11.38 -8.55 10.82
N LEU A 66 11.79 -7.71 9.88
CA LEU A 66 12.33 -8.15 8.60
C LEU A 66 13.84 -8.37 8.67
N TYR A 67 14.31 -9.38 7.95
CA TYR A 67 15.73 -9.67 7.85
C TYR A 67 16.49 -8.51 7.20
N GLY A 68 17.56 -8.06 7.87
CA GLY A 68 18.36 -6.94 7.42
C GLY A 68 17.78 -5.56 7.75
N ASN A 69 16.66 -5.47 8.46
CA ASN A 69 16.01 -4.22 8.86
C ASN A 69 15.90 -3.20 7.71
N PRO A 70 15.22 -3.56 6.60
CA PRO A 70 15.12 -2.68 5.44
C PRO A 70 14.43 -1.35 5.83
N ASP A 71 14.87 -0.26 5.22
CA ASP A 71 14.14 1.01 5.34
C ASP A 71 12.85 0.91 4.50
N LEU A 72 11.72 0.85 5.17
CA LEU A 72 10.39 0.79 4.55
C LEU A 72 9.78 2.19 4.32
N GLY A 73 10.57 3.25 4.60
CA GLY A 73 10.07 4.62 4.55
C GLY A 73 9.18 4.97 5.76
N GLN A 74 8.63 6.18 5.74
CA GLN A 74 7.79 6.68 6.83
C GLN A 74 6.27 6.57 6.55
N GLY A 75 5.88 5.74 5.56
CA GLY A 75 4.48 5.67 5.13
C GLY A 75 4.07 6.85 4.24
N ILE A 76 2.77 7.03 4.05
CA ILE A 76 2.23 8.11 3.21
C ILE A 76 2.33 9.43 3.98
N GLU A 77 2.91 10.44 3.33
CA GLU A 77 2.95 11.80 3.85
C GLU A 77 1.51 12.29 4.13
N LYS A 78 1.29 12.82 5.33
CA LYS A 78 -0.03 13.30 5.78
C LYS A 78 -0.59 14.48 4.97
N GLU A 79 0.24 15.06 4.09
CA GLU A 79 -0.13 16.22 3.28
C GLU A 79 -1.15 15.91 2.18
N ASP A 80 -1.27 14.64 1.77
CA ASP A 80 -2.25 14.21 0.76
C ASP A 80 -3.38 13.41 1.42
N GLU A 81 -4.46 14.12 1.76
CA GLU A 81 -5.63 13.53 2.45
C GLU A 81 -6.28 12.41 1.62
N ALA A 82 -6.40 12.58 0.31
CA ALA A 82 -7.02 11.57 -0.56
C ALA A 82 -6.19 10.28 -0.61
N LYS A 83 -4.86 10.41 -0.71
CA LYS A 83 -3.95 9.24 -0.62
C LYS A 83 -4.08 8.53 0.71
N SER A 84 -4.03 9.31 1.78
CA SER A 84 -4.13 8.77 3.14
C SER A 84 -5.42 7.98 3.33
N MET A 85 -6.54 8.49 2.82
CA MET A 85 -7.84 7.79 2.90
C MET A 85 -7.82 6.44 2.18
N ILE A 86 -7.29 6.39 0.94
CA ILE A 86 -7.19 5.14 0.17
C ILE A 86 -6.27 4.15 0.90
N TRP A 87 -5.14 4.64 1.39
CA TRP A 87 -4.15 3.81 2.06
C TRP A 87 -4.68 3.20 3.37
N TYR A 88 -5.31 4.01 4.21
CA TYR A 88 -5.92 3.49 5.44
C TYR A 88 -7.05 2.51 5.15
N ALA A 89 -7.87 2.78 4.13
CA ALA A 89 -8.90 1.83 3.69
C ALA A 89 -8.29 0.51 3.20
N TYR A 90 -7.16 0.57 2.48
CA TYR A 90 -6.40 -0.61 2.09
C TYR A 90 -5.92 -1.38 3.31
N LEU A 91 -5.22 -0.73 4.25
CA LEU A 91 -4.71 -1.37 5.46
C LEU A 91 -5.83 -2.03 6.28
N ASP A 92 -6.94 -1.33 6.48
CA ASP A 92 -8.11 -1.84 7.21
C ASP A 92 -8.75 -3.05 6.52
N SER A 93 -8.63 -3.15 5.20
CA SER A 93 -9.20 -4.25 4.42
C SER A 93 -8.37 -5.53 4.47
N ILE A 94 -7.10 -5.46 4.90
CA ILE A 94 -6.17 -6.60 4.89
C ILE A 94 -6.67 -7.71 5.83
N GLN A 95 -6.86 -8.89 5.25
CA GLN A 95 -7.10 -10.14 5.95
C GLN A 95 -6.10 -11.17 5.44
N TRP A 96 -5.73 -12.13 6.27
CA TRP A 96 -4.79 -13.18 5.87
C TRP A 96 -5.14 -14.51 6.51
N THR A 97 -4.66 -15.57 5.85
CA THR A 97 -4.70 -16.93 6.35
C THR A 97 -3.32 -17.53 6.15
N LEU A 98 -2.74 -18.07 7.22
CA LEU A 98 -1.47 -18.80 7.18
C LEU A 98 -1.72 -20.26 6.83
N ALA A 99 -0.83 -20.86 6.03
CA ALA A 99 -0.83 -22.29 5.84
C ALA A 99 -0.57 -23.01 7.18
N GLU A 100 -1.14 -24.20 7.34
CA GLU A 100 -1.02 -24.99 8.58
C GLU A 100 0.40 -25.51 8.83
N ALA A 101 1.22 -25.61 7.76
CA ALA A 101 2.55 -26.18 7.82
C ALA A 101 3.59 -25.33 7.11
N CYS A 102 4.77 -25.21 7.72
CA CYS A 102 5.96 -24.60 7.13
C CYS A 102 6.77 -25.65 6.36
N THR A 103 7.40 -25.26 5.27
CA THR A 103 8.32 -26.11 4.50
C THR A 103 9.76 -25.74 4.84
N PRO A 104 10.59 -26.67 5.40
CA PRO A 104 12.01 -26.41 5.66
C PRO A 104 12.78 -26.15 4.35
N THR A 105 13.75 -25.25 4.41
CA THR A 105 14.73 -24.97 3.35
C THR A 105 16.16 -25.12 3.89
N ASP A 106 17.17 -24.97 3.03
CA ASP A 106 18.56 -25.05 3.45
C ASP A 106 18.98 -23.90 4.41
N THR A 107 18.28 -22.75 4.34
CA THR A 107 18.64 -21.53 5.06
C THR A 107 17.56 -21.08 6.06
N GLY A 108 16.42 -21.74 6.09
CA GLY A 108 15.30 -21.34 6.92
C GLY A 108 14.06 -22.18 6.69
N VAL A 109 12.94 -21.51 6.52
CA VAL A 109 11.62 -22.12 6.22
C VAL A 109 10.86 -21.23 5.25
N THR A 110 9.93 -21.83 4.51
CA THR A 110 8.91 -21.09 3.77
C THR A 110 7.53 -21.35 4.35
N LEU A 111 6.66 -20.34 4.26
CA LEU A 111 5.26 -20.42 4.68
C LEU A 111 4.39 -19.73 3.64
N GLU A 112 3.34 -20.40 3.18
CA GLU A 112 2.35 -19.78 2.31
C GLU A 112 1.37 -18.93 3.13
N VAL A 113 1.10 -17.73 2.64
CA VAL A 113 0.16 -16.78 3.21
C VAL A 113 -0.80 -16.34 2.12
N THR A 114 -2.08 -16.62 2.31
CA THR A 114 -3.12 -16.07 1.43
C THR A 114 -3.62 -14.76 2.03
N VAL A 115 -3.49 -13.68 1.27
CA VAL A 115 -3.92 -12.33 1.65
C VAL A 115 -5.13 -11.94 0.82
N GLN A 116 -6.11 -11.35 1.48
CA GLN A 116 -7.25 -10.69 0.85
C GLN A 116 -7.25 -9.22 1.26
N CYS A 117 -7.34 -8.32 0.29
CA CYS A 117 -7.30 -6.87 0.53
C CYS A 117 -8.06 -6.12 -0.56
N MET A 118 -8.34 -4.85 -0.31
CA MET A 118 -8.94 -3.95 -1.29
C MET A 118 -8.04 -3.76 -2.52
N ASP A 119 -8.61 -3.83 -3.71
CA ASP A 119 -7.91 -3.52 -4.95
C ASP A 119 -7.80 -1.99 -5.14
N ILE A 120 -6.61 -1.44 -4.84
CA ILE A 120 -6.31 -0.02 -5.02
C ILE A 120 -6.48 0.41 -6.48
N SER A 121 -6.16 -0.46 -7.45
CA SER A 121 -6.28 -0.16 -8.87
C SER A 121 -7.74 0.04 -9.27
N ALA A 122 -8.65 -0.74 -8.69
CA ALA A 122 -10.10 -0.57 -8.91
C ALA A 122 -10.59 0.76 -8.34
N VAL A 123 -10.13 1.17 -7.15
CA VAL A 123 -10.44 2.48 -6.56
C VAL A 123 -9.93 3.61 -7.45
N THR A 124 -8.69 3.50 -7.93
CA THR A 124 -8.10 4.51 -8.84
C THR A 124 -8.89 4.62 -10.14
N THR A 125 -9.34 3.50 -10.69
CA THR A 125 -10.18 3.48 -11.90
C THR A 125 -11.53 4.15 -11.64
N ALA A 126 -12.16 3.90 -10.50
CA ALA A 126 -13.40 4.56 -10.09
C ALA A 126 -13.20 6.09 -9.96
N LEU A 127 -12.09 6.54 -9.39
CA LEU A 127 -11.77 7.96 -9.25
C LEU A 127 -11.66 8.67 -10.60
N GLN A 128 -11.18 8.01 -11.65
CA GLN A 128 -11.11 8.61 -12.99
C GLN A 128 -12.49 8.99 -13.55
N THR A 129 -13.53 8.29 -13.11
CA THR A 129 -14.92 8.57 -13.49
C THR A 129 -15.58 9.57 -12.54
N ILE A 130 -15.38 9.39 -11.23
CA ILE A 130 -16.07 10.16 -10.18
C ILE A 130 -15.50 11.58 -10.09
N ALA A 131 -14.18 11.77 -10.19
CA ALA A 131 -13.56 13.09 -9.97
C ALA A 131 -14.03 14.17 -10.94
N PRO A 132 -14.19 13.93 -12.26
CA PRO A 132 -14.75 14.92 -13.18
C PRO A 132 -16.20 15.32 -12.85
N GLU A 133 -17.01 14.39 -12.37
CA GLU A 133 -18.39 14.64 -11.98
C GLU A 133 -18.43 15.50 -10.72
N ARG A 134 -17.64 15.16 -9.72
CA ARG A 134 -17.50 15.93 -8.49
C ARG A 134 -16.96 17.33 -8.72
N MET A 135 -15.98 17.47 -9.62
CA MET A 135 -15.47 18.77 -10.01
C MET A 135 -16.56 19.67 -10.59
N ASN A 136 -17.42 19.11 -11.48
CA ASN A 136 -18.52 19.86 -12.06
C ASN A 136 -19.60 20.22 -11.03
N GLN A 137 -19.85 19.37 -10.04
CA GLN A 137 -20.79 19.63 -8.96
C GLN A 137 -20.29 20.72 -8.03
N LEU A 138 -19.07 20.57 -7.49
CA LEU A 138 -18.46 21.54 -6.58
C LEU A 138 -18.27 22.91 -7.24
N ALA A 139 -17.90 22.95 -8.53
CA ALA A 139 -17.81 24.21 -9.26
C ALA A 139 -19.13 24.97 -9.38
N LYS A 140 -20.28 24.25 -9.42
CA LYS A 140 -21.60 24.88 -9.41
C LYS A 140 -22.02 25.41 -8.03
N GLU A 141 -21.47 24.83 -6.97
CA GLU A 141 -21.75 25.22 -5.58
C GLU A 141 -20.98 26.49 -5.17
N LYS A 142 -19.82 26.75 -5.82
CA LYS A 142 -19.03 27.96 -5.59
C LYS A 142 -19.74 29.18 -6.17
N THR A 143 -19.75 30.25 -5.44
CA THR A 143 -20.42 31.51 -5.83
C THR A 143 -19.50 32.46 -6.58
N LYS A 144 -18.18 32.27 -6.45
CA LYS A 144 -17.16 33.12 -7.07
C LYS A 144 -16.16 32.26 -7.85
N GLU A 145 -15.80 32.75 -9.05
CA GLU A 145 -14.79 32.10 -9.89
C GLU A 145 -13.39 32.08 -9.22
N GLU A 146 -13.09 33.07 -8.37
CA GLU A 146 -11.86 33.18 -7.59
C GLU A 146 -11.69 32.03 -6.57
N GLU A 147 -12.74 31.29 -6.24
CA GLU A 147 -12.70 30.10 -5.39
C GLU A 147 -12.32 28.82 -6.20
N ILE A 148 -12.30 28.92 -7.52
CA ILE A 148 -12.06 27.80 -8.43
C ILE A 148 -10.75 27.99 -9.20
N TYR A 149 -10.49 29.23 -9.64
CA TYR A 149 -9.40 29.54 -10.55
C TYR A 149 -8.45 30.62 -9.99
N ASP A 150 -7.19 30.49 -10.35
CA ASP A 150 -6.18 31.53 -10.14
C ASP A 150 -6.25 32.61 -11.25
N LYS A 151 -5.35 33.60 -11.17
CA LYS A 151 -5.27 34.72 -12.14
C LYS A 151 -4.93 34.26 -13.56
N ASP A 152 -4.30 33.11 -13.70
CA ASP A 152 -3.88 32.51 -14.97
C ASP A 152 -4.91 31.50 -15.48
N ASN A 153 -6.09 31.46 -14.84
CA ASN A 153 -7.21 30.55 -15.16
C ASN A 153 -6.87 29.06 -15.01
N ASN A 154 -5.96 28.72 -14.06
CA ASN A 154 -5.74 27.36 -13.60
C ASN A 154 -6.59 27.08 -12.36
N TYR A 155 -6.93 25.82 -12.14
CA TYR A 155 -7.62 25.43 -10.91
C TYR A 155 -6.74 25.68 -9.69
N LEU A 156 -7.33 26.24 -8.64
CA LEU A 156 -6.67 26.39 -7.36
C LEU A 156 -6.33 25.03 -6.75
N PRO A 157 -5.13 24.87 -6.13
CA PRO A 157 -4.75 23.63 -5.48
C PRO A 157 -5.76 23.16 -4.42
N GLU A 158 -6.32 24.10 -3.66
CA GLU A 158 -7.32 23.82 -2.62
C GLU A 158 -8.62 23.29 -3.20
N PHE A 159 -9.06 23.83 -4.34
CA PHE A 159 -10.25 23.33 -5.05
C PHE A 159 -10.00 21.91 -5.59
N VAL A 160 -8.82 21.66 -6.17
CA VAL A 160 -8.44 20.33 -6.63
C VAL A 160 -8.40 19.32 -5.48
N ALA A 161 -7.84 19.72 -4.33
CA ALA A 161 -7.79 18.88 -3.13
C ALA A 161 -9.20 18.56 -2.61
N GLU A 162 -10.12 19.53 -2.60
CA GLU A 162 -11.52 19.34 -2.21
C GLU A 162 -12.23 18.35 -3.15
N VAL A 163 -12.02 18.48 -4.48
CA VAL A 163 -12.55 17.54 -5.48
C VAL A 163 -12.03 16.13 -5.24
N LEU A 164 -10.71 15.97 -5.10
CA LEU A 164 -10.10 14.65 -4.88
C LEU A 164 -10.57 14.02 -3.59
N ARG A 165 -10.64 14.77 -2.50
CA ARG A 165 -11.18 14.28 -1.23
C ARG A 165 -12.61 13.79 -1.37
N SER A 166 -13.49 14.62 -1.97
CA SER A 166 -14.90 14.26 -2.15
C SER A 166 -15.08 13.05 -3.06
N ALA A 167 -14.32 12.99 -4.16
CA ALA A 167 -14.36 11.85 -5.08
C ALA A 167 -13.85 10.55 -4.39
N THR A 168 -12.80 10.65 -3.58
CA THR A 168 -12.25 9.51 -2.82
C THR A 168 -13.26 9.01 -1.80
N GLN A 169 -13.93 9.91 -1.07
CA GLN A 169 -15.00 9.51 -0.14
C GLN A 169 -16.13 8.75 -0.84
N GLU A 170 -16.54 9.22 -2.02
CA GLU A 170 -17.57 8.53 -2.80
C GLU A 170 -17.10 7.18 -3.33
N ALA A 171 -15.87 7.09 -3.83
CA ALA A 171 -15.30 5.83 -4.31
C ALA A 171 -15.21 4.78 -3.17
N LEU A 172 -14.76 5.20 -1.99
CA LEU A 172 -14.62 4.32 -0.82
C LEU A 172 -15.96 3.99 -0.15
N ALA A 173 -17.02 4.76 -0.40
CA ALA A 173 -18.38 4.44 0.08
C ALA A 173 -19.03 3.28 -0.69
N GLN A 174 -18.50 2.93 -1.86
CA GLN A 174 -18.94 1.77 -2.62
C GLN A 174 -18.34 0.48 -2.04
N PRO A 175 -19.01 -0.69 -2.19
CA PRO A 175 -18.42 -1.96 -1.80
C PRO A 175 -17.07 -2.15 -2.52
N PRO A 176 -15.98 -2.39 -1.78
CA PRO A 176 -14.65 -2.49 -2.40
C PRO A 176 -14.55 -3.76 -3.25
N GLN A 177 -13.90 -3.64 -4.39
CA GLN A 177 -13.41 -4.81 -5.09
C GLN A 177 -12.24 -5.39 -4.29
N MET A 178 -12.31 -6.69 -3.98
CA MET A 178 -11.28 -7.38 -3.22
C MET A 178 -10.33 -8.12 -4.15
N LEU A 179 -9.05 -8.07 -3.82
CA LEU A 179 -7.99 -8.84 -4.45
C LEU A 179 -7.58 -9.95 -3.48
N GLU A 180 -7.47 -11.19 -3.99
CA GLU A 180 -6.92 -12.31 -3.22
C GLU A 180 -5.63 -12.77 -3.89
N ARG A 181 -4.57 -12.94 -3.09
CA ARG A 181 -3.26 -13.39 -3.53
C ARG A 181 -2.65 -14.33 -2.50
N THR A 182 -2.02 -15.39 -2.99
CA THR A 182 -1.17 -16.25 -2.16
C THR A 182 0.27 -15.88 -2.45
N MET A 183 1.02 -15.62 -1.38
CA MET A 183 2.47 -15.34 -1.43
C MET A 183 3.23 -16.34 -0.57
N THR A 184 4.47 -16.60 -0.93
CA THR A 184 5.38 -17.44 -0.16
C THR A 184 6.33 -16.55 0.63
N LEU A 185 6.18 -16.56 1.96
CA LEU A 185 7.12 -15.89 2.84
C LEU A 185 8.29 -16.80 3.16
N GLU A 186 9.48 -16.25 3.05
CA GLU A 186 10.71 -16.91 3.50
C GLU A 186 11.07 -16.37 4.88
N LEU A 187 11.39 -17.28 5.81
CA LEU A 187 11.86 -16.91 7.14
C LEU A 187 13.23 -17.52 7.39
N THR A 188 14.11 -16.72 7.96
CA THR A 188 15.44 -17.14 8.39
C THR A 188 15.67 -16.87 9.87
N ARG A 189 16.61 -17.56 10.47
CA ARG A 189 16.93 -17.34 11.88
C ARG A 189 18.10 -16.37 12.00
N ALA A 190 17.86 -15.21 12.59
CA ALA A 190 18.87 -14.20 12.83
C ALA A 190 18.81 -13.70 14.28
N ALA A 191 19.95 -13.51 14.92
CA ALA A 191 20.05 -13.05 16.32
C ALA A 191 19.22 -13.84 17.35
N GLY A 192 18.92 -15.10 17.05
CA GLY A 192 18.13 -15.98 17.95
C GLY A 192 16.62 -15.94 17.72
N SER A 193 16.12 -15.11 16.83
CA SER A 193 14.70 -15.01 16.45
C SER A 193 14.47 -15.39 14.98
N TRP A 194 13.24 -15.73 14.64
CA TRP A 194 12.82 -15.83 13.24
C TRP A 194 12.51 -14.46 12.69
N GLN A 195 13.04 -14.17 11.51
CA GLN A 195 12.79 -12.94 10.76
C GLN A 195 12.31 -13.28 9.36
N VAL A 196 11.34 -12.51 8.86
CA VAL A 196 10.84 -12.67 7.50
C VAL A 196 11.82 -12.00 6.53
N VAL A 197 12.18 -12.72 5.47
CA VAL A 197 13.02 -12.17 4.40
C VAL A 197 12.17 -11.21 3.55
N PRO A 198 12.63 -9.97 3.27
CA PRO A 198 11.90 -9.02 2.44
C PRO A 198 11.98 -9.42 0.97
N THR A 199 11.19 -10.42 0.56
CA THR A 199 11.06 -10.86 -0.82
C THR A 199 10.33 -9.82 -1.67
N GLU A 200 10.49 -9.89 -2.99
CA GLU A 200 9.76 -9.01 -3.93
C GLU A 200 8.23 -9.10 -3.74
N GLU A 201 7.71 -10.31 -3.55
CA GLU A 201 6.27 -10.52 -3.29
C GLU A 201 5.79 -9.82 -2.03
N LEU A 202 6.55 -9.93 -0.91
CA LEU A 202 6.22 -9.26 0.34
C LEU A 202 6.27 -7.74 0.16
N MET A 203 7.31 -7.23 -0.51
CA MET A 203 7.45 -5.81 -0.73
C MET A 203 6.34 -5.26 -1.63
N HIS A 204 5.94 -6.03 -2.64
CA HIS A 204 4.80 -5.70 -3.51
C HIS A 204 3.47 -5.68 -2.73
N PHE A 205 3.27 -6.63 -1.82
CA PHE A 205 2.13 -6.58 -0.89
C PHE A 205 2.15 -5.32 -0.02
N LEU A 206 3.30 -4.99 0.58
CA LEU A 206 3.45 -3.81 1.44
C LEU A 206 3.26 -2.48 0.68
N SER A 207 3.38 -2.48 -0.63
CA SER A 207 3.07 -1.34 -1.51
C SER A 207 1.62 -1.31 -2.02
N GLY A 208 0.76 -2.22 -1.58
CA GLY A 208 -0.64 -2.31 -1.98
C GLY A 208 -0.88 -3.01 -3.32
N PHE A 209 0.03 -3.88 -3.74
CA PHE A 209 -0.01 -4.57 -5.04
C PHE A 209 -0.13 -3.64 -6.25
N VAL A 210 0.27 -2.39 -6.11
CA VAL A 210 0.30 -1.45 -7.22
C VAL A 210 1.46 -1.84 -8.14
N ALA A 211 1.17 -2.12 -9.41
CA ALA A 211 2.20 -2.36 -10.41
C ALA A 211 2.98 -1.05 -10.67
N GLU A 212 4.31 -1.18 -10.78
CA GLU A 212 5.18 -0.08 -11.20
C GLU A 212 4.92 0.36 -12.66
#